data_ded0993d4f456f9c3e230feffa514a87
#
_entry.id   ded0993d4f456f9c3e230feffa514a87
#
_cell.length_a   1.000
_cell.length_b   1.000
_cell.length_c   1.000
_cell.angle_alpha   90.00
_cell.angle_beta   90.00
_cell.angle_gamma   90.00
#
_symmetry.space_group_name_H-M   'P 1'
#
loop_
_entity.id
_entity.type
_entity.pdbx_description
1 polymer ?
#
loop_
_entity_poly.entity_id
_entity_poly.type
_entity_poly.pdbx_seq_one_letter_code
_entity_poly.pdbx_strand_id
1 'polypeptide(L)'
;PRIGYTAEWSKVEYNGTTCYIASEYLSDRAPETVNQQVQAPSAATELWSGDLSALSTSEFSGIADYRDRDALNVPNGCYYLKKLYGKYNAKFIEDTSKKVIYLTMDEGYEAGFTPQILQTLREKNVKATFFVTKEFYDSNPEYIKQMIDEGHTVGNHTCNHKNMPSLSLEEQTNEIMVLHNLVKDNFGYEMKLFRFPEGSTSEQSLGLVESLGYQSVFWSFHYLDYNSDAQKDPAEALQLCMDSIHPGAIYLLHAKSATNTQILGEWIDAVRAAGYEFGGGLPTTW
;
A
#
# COMPACT_ATOMS: atom_id res chain seq x y z
N PRO A 1 -22.99 23.50 6.79
CA PRO A 1 -24.05 24.25 6.11
C PRO A 1 -23.48 25.23 5.10
N ARG A 2 -24.14 25.35 3.94
CA ARG A 2 -23.78 26.32 2.90
C ARG A 2 -24.23 27.71 3.35
N ILE A 3 -23.31 28.65 3.48
CA ILE A 3 -23.57 30.00 4.02
C ILE A 3 -23.45 31.13 3.00
N GLY A 4 -23.08 30.80 1.75
CA GLY A 4 -23.01 31.71 0.64
C GLY A 4 -22.51 31.01 -0.63
N TYR A 5 -22.83 31.56 -1.81
CA TYR A 5 -22.41 30.96 -3.08
C TYR A 5 -22.31 31.98 -4.20
N THR A 6 -21.49 31.64 -5.20
CA THR A 6 -21.50 32.17 -6.56
C THR A 6 -21.83 31.04 -7.53
N ALA A 7 -21.85 31.32 -8.84
CA ALA A 7 -22.04 30.28 -9.85
C ALA A 7 -20.93 29.20 -9.79
N GLU A 8 -19.72 29.59 -9.38
CA GLU A 8 -18.53 28.73 -9.41
C GLU A 8 -18.15 28.22 -8.03
N TRP A 9 -18.37 28.99 -6.96
CA TRP A 9 -17.89 28.71 -5.61
C TRP A 9 -18.97 28.81 -4.55
N SER A 10 -18.97 27.86 -3.63
CA SER A 10 -19.82 27.87 -2.44
C SER A 10 -18.99 28.05 -1.18
N LYS A 11 -19.42 28.99 -0.33
CA LYS A 11 -18.88 29.19 1.00
C LYS A 11 -19.58 28.22 1.97
N VAL A 12 -18.83 27.38 2.62
CA VAL A 12 -19.34 26.39 3.59
C VAL A 12 -18.65 26.57 4.93
N GLU A 13 -19.33 26.14 6.00
CA GLU A 13 -18.76 26.08 7.34
C GLU A 13 -18.58 24.61 7.73
N TYR A 14 -17.33 24.24 8.01
CA TYR A 14 -16.96 22.90 8.43
C TYR A 14 -16.12 22.98 9.71
N ASN A 15 -16.58 22.35 10.79
CA ASN A 15 -15.91 22.36 12.09
C ASN A 15 -15.50 23.76 12.59
N GLY A 16 -16.36 24.76 12.40
CA GLY A 16 -16.11 26.15 12.82
C GLY A 16 -15.14 26.91 11.90
N THR A 17 -14.71 26.32 10.81
CA THR A 17 -13.83 26.96 9.81
C THR A 17 -14.60 27.24 8.52
N THR A 18 -14.46 28.45 7.99
CA THR A 18 -15.02 28.82 6.69
C THR A 18 -14.14 28.26 5.58
N CYS A 19 -14.74 27.47 4.69
CA CYS A 19 -14.10 26.90 3.49
C CYS A 19 -14.83 27.34 2.22
N TYR A 20 -14.16 27.27 1.08
CA TYR A 20 -14.73 27.50 -0.24
C TYR A 20 -14.59 26.22 -1.06
N ILE A 21 -15.71 25.74 -1.60
CA ILE A 21 -15.78 24.51 -2.40
C ILE A 21 -16.41 24.86 -3.74
N ALA A 22 -15.89 24.32 -4.84
CA ALA A 22 -16.50 24.52 -6.14
C ALA A 22 -17.95 24.01 -6.11
N SER A 23 -18.88 24.86 -6.59
CA SER A 23 -20.33 24.61 -6.42
C SER A 23 -20.80 23.32 -7.08
N GLU A 24 -20.10 22.84 -8.10
CA GLU A 24 -20.38 21.59 -8.81
C GLU A 24 -20.19 20.33 -7.95
N TYR A 25 -19.39 20.42 -6.88
CA TYR A 25 -19.17 19.30 -5.94
C TYR A 25 -20.12 19.31 -4.73
N LEU A 26 -21.09 20.22 -4.69
CA LEU A 26 -22.07 20.29 -3.63
C LEU A 26 -23.46 19.83 -4.11
N SER A 27 -24.05 18.88 -3.38
CA SER A 27 -25.43 18.44 -3.59
C SER A 27 -26.34 19.05 -2.54
N ASP A 28 -27.49 19.56 -2.95
CA ASP A 28 -28.57 20.00 -2.07
C ASP A 28 -29.38 18.84 -1.48
N ARG A 29 -29.07 17.59 -1.88
CA ARG A 29 -29.72 16.40 -1.33
C ARG A 29 -28.88 15.79 -0.22
N ALA A 30 -29.52 15.46 0.89
CA ALA A 30 -28.92 14.58 1.88
C ALA A 30 -28.57 13.23 1.21
N PRO A 31 -27.41 12.61 1.51
CA PRO A 31 -27.12 11.29 0.98
C PRO A 31 -28.23 10.33 1.39
N GLU A 32 -28.80 9.63 0.42
CA GLU A 32 -29.76 8.55 0.71
C GLU A 32 -29.01 7.49 1.52
N THR A 33 -29.51 7.21 2.72
CA THR A 33 -29.02 6.08 3.52
C THR A 33 -29.38 4.79 2.80
N VAL A 34 -28.48 4.29 2.00
CA VAL A 34 -28.59 2.95 1.42
C VAL A 34 -28.36 1.97 2.58
N ASN A 35 -29.44 1.46 3.15
CA ASN A 35 -29.44 0.35 4.08
C ASN A 35 -29.11 -0.94 3.27
N GLN A 36 -27.85 -1.12 2.87
CA GLN A 36 -27.35 -2.43 2.52
C GLN A 36 -26.84 -3.08 3.81
N GLN A 37 -27.59 -4.04 4.31
CA GLN A 37 -27.07 -5.01 5.28
C GLN A 37 -25.94 -5.78 4.57
N VAL A 38 -24.71 -5.30 4.71
CA VAL A 38 -23.53 -6.10 4.39
C VAL A 38 -23.44 -7.15 5.49
N GLN A 39 -23.70 -8.42 5.13
CA GLN A 39 -23.39 -9.53 6.03
C GLN A 39 -21.93 -9.41 6.48
N ALA A 40 -21.72 -9.33 7.77
CA ALA A 40 -20.40 -9.34 8.38
C ALA A 40 -19.69 -10.64 7.95
N PRO A 41 -18.42 -10.58 7.50
CA PRO A 41 -17.62 -11.78 7.29
C PRO A 41 -17.44 -12.48 8.64
N SER A 42 -17.66 -13.79 8.65
CA SER A 42 -17.49 -14.65 9.82
C SER A 42 -16.02 -14.72 10.24
N ALA A 43 -15.78 -14.64 11.52
CA ALA A 43 -14.51 -14.63 12.22
C ALA A 43 -13.72 -13.30 12.07
N ALA A 44 -14.15 -12.29 12.81
CA ALA A 44 -13.28 -11.15 13.10
C ALA A 44 -12.06 -11.64 13.88
N THR A 45 -10.88 -11.55 13.28
CA THR A 45 -9.63 -11.63 14.03
C THR A 45 -9.67 -10.47 15.02
N GLU A 46 -9.57 -10.73 16.33
CA GLU A 46 -9.56 -9.65 17.32
C GLU A 46 -8.36 -8.76 17.02
N LEU A 47 -8.64 -7.46 16.80
CA LEU A 47 -7.58 -6.46 16.65
C LEU A 47 -6.74 -6.42 17.93
N TRP A 48 -5.46 -6.11 17.77
CA TRP A 48 -4.57 -5.95 18.92
C TRP A 48 -5.11 -4.89 19.88
N SER A 49 -5.41 -5.28 21.10
CA SER A 49 -6.02 -4.45 22.13
C SER A 49 -5.14 -4.27 23.37
N GLY A 50 -3.87 -4.64 23.26
CA GLY A 50 -2.90 -4.51 24.35
C GLY A 50 -2.48 -3.06 24.63
N ASP A 51 -1.71 -2.87 25.69
CA ASP A 51 -1.14 -1.56 26.04
C ASP A 51 0.02 -1.21 25.11
N LEU A 52 -0.18 -0.25 24.21
CA LEU A 52 0.84 0.25 23.29
C LEU A 52 2.05 0.84 24.02
N SER A 53 1.84 1.41 25.23
CA SER A 53 2.95 2.01 26.00
C SER A 53 3.92 0.98 26.56
N ALA A 54 3.50 -0.28 26.64
CA ALA A 54 4.34 -1.40 27.10
C ALA A 54 5.21 -1.99 26.00
N LEU A 55 4.98 -1.61 24.73
CA LEU A 55 5.74 -2.13 23.58
C LEU A 55 7.03 -1.35 23.37
N SER A 56 8.05 -2.04 22.82
CA SER A 56 9.33 -1.45 22.49
C SER A 56 9.19 -0.37 21.42
N THR A 57 9.76 0.80 21.68
CA THR A 57 9.92 1.90 20.71
C THR A 57 11.20 1.79 19.92
N SER A 58 12.05 0.78 20.22
CA SER A 58 13.32 0.59 19.52
C SER A 58 13.06 0.34 18.04
N GLU A 59 13.62 1.18 17.21
CA GLU A 59 13.53 1.09 15.75
C GLU A 59 14.27 -0.14 15.24
N PHE A 60 13.68 -0.82 14.26
CA PHE A 60 14.31 -1.88 13.49
C PHE A 60 13.84 -1.82 12.02
N SER A 61 14.63 -2.44 11.15
CA SER A 61 14.27 -2.59 9.75
C SER A 61 13.38 -3.82 9.54
N GLY A 62 12.24 -3.64 8.91
CA GLY A 62 11.39 -4.71 8.40
C GLY A 62 11.91 -5.34 7.10
N ILE A 63 13.07 -4.90 6.60
CA ILE A 63 13.69 -5.41 5.39
C ILE A 63 14.47 -6.67 5.72
N ALA A 64 14.15 -7.78 5.05
CA ALA A 64 14.84 -9.05 5.24
C ALA A 64 16.25 -9.03 4.63
N ASP A 65 17.16 -9.81 5.20
CA ASP A 65 18.43 -10.13 4.52
C ASP A 65 18.16 -11.11 3.39
N TYR A 66 18.46 -10.72 2.16
CA TYR A 66 18.21 -11.51 0.95
C TYR A 66 19.38 -12.41 0.53
N ARG A 67 20.51 -12.35 1.23
CA ARG A 67 21.73 -13.09 0.88
C ARG A 67 21.63 -14.57 1.23
N ASP A 68 20.95 -14.89 2.33
CA ASP A 68 20.73 -16.26 2.79
C ASP A 68 19.31 -16.70 2.39
N ARG A 69 19.23 -17.76 1.59
CA ARG A 69 17.97 -18.26 1.00
C ARG A 69 17.85 -19.77 1.18
N ASP A 70 16.61 -20.23 1.28
CA ASP A 70 16.32 -21.67 1.34
C ASP A 70 16.36 -22.34 -0.07
N ALA A 71 16.05 -23.62 -0.12
CA ALA A 71 16.01 -24.41 -1.36
C ALA A 71 14.92 -23.93 -2.35
N LEU A 72 13.93 -23.17 -1.90
CA LEU A 72 12.87 -22.55 -2.73
C LEU A 72 13.22 -21.13 -3.16
N ASN A 73 14.44 -20.67 -2.87
CA ASN A 73 14.91 -19.32 -3.08
C ASN A 73 14.23 -18.26 -2.18
N VAL A 74 13.54 -18.67 -1.12
CA VAL A 74 12.92 -17.75 -0.15
C VAL A 74 13.99 -17.18 0.78
N PRO A 75 14.06 -15.85 0.99
CA PRO A 75 15.00 -15.28 1.96
C PRO A 75 14.70 -15.76 3.38
N ASN A 76 15.68 -16.39 4.06
CA ASN A 76 15.55 -16.85 5.44
C ASN A 76 15.24 -15.71 6.42
N GLY A 77 15.69 -14.48 6.11
CA GLY A 77 15.34 -13.29 6.84
C GLY A 77 13.83 -13.02 6.93
N CYS A 78 13.05 -13.37 5.89
CA CYS A 78 11.60 -13.23 5.92
C CYS A 78 10.93 -14.15 6.94
N TYR A 79 11.37 -15.40 7.04
CA TYR A 79 10.89 -16.33 8.07
C TYR A 79 11.24 -15.85 9.48
N TYR A 80 12.45 -15.32 9.65
CA TYR A 80 12.90 -14.78 10.93
C TYR A 80 12.03 -13.59 11.37
N LEU A 81 11.83 -12.60 10.50
CA LEU A 81 10.98 -11.43 10.79
C LEU A 81 9.52 -11.85 11.03
N LYS A 82 8.97 -12.76 10.22
CA LYS A 82 7.63 -13.31 10.42
C LYS A 82 7.47 -13.99 11.78
N LYS A 83 8.47 -14.73 12.24
CA LYS A 83 8.47 -15.37 13.55
C LYS A 83 8.46 -14.35 14.69
N LEU A 84 9.20 -13.26 14.57
CA LEU A 84 9.30 -12.21 15.61
C LEU A 84 8.06 -11.31 15.64
N TYR A 85 7.60 -10.87 14.48
CA TYR A 85 6.66 -9.76 14.34
C TYR A 85 5.32 -10.14 13.71
N GLY A 86 5.15 -11.38 13.27
CA GLY A 86 3.87 -11.86 12.74
C GLY A 86 2.72 -11.79 13.74
N LYS A 87 3.03 -11.77 15.04
CA LYS A 87 2.04 -11.58 16.13
C LYS A 87 1.35 -10.21 16.07
N TYR A 88 1.90 -9.23 15.36
CA TYR A 88 1.30 -7.92 15.07
C TYR A 88 0.66 -7.88 13.68
N ASN A 89 0.23 -9.02 13.15
CA ASN A 89 -0.31 -9.13 11.80
C ASN A 89 0.61 -8.53 10.72
N ALA A 90 1.94 -8.60 10.94
CA ALA A 90 2.94 -8.12 10.00
C ALA A 90 3.30 -9.22 8.97
N LYS A 91 3.27 -8.84 7.70
CA LYS A 91 3.44 -9.73 6.56
C LYS A 91 4.77 -9.43 5.86
N PHE A 92 5.60 -10.45 5.67
CA PHE A 92 6.92 -10.38 5.03
C PHE A 92 7.02 -11.28 3.80
N ILE A 93 6.26 -12.34 3.78
CA ILE A 93 6.05 -13.31 2.69
C ILE A 93 4.64 -13.88 2.80
N GLU A 94 4.12 -14.39 1.70
CA GLU A 94 2.87 -15.14 1.62
C GLU A 94 3.09 -16.66 1.74
N ASP A 95 2.11 -17.43 1.33
CA ASP A 95 2.12 -18.90 1.36
C ASP A 95 3.18 -19.45 0.39
N THR A 96 4.27 -19.97 0.93
CA THR A 96 5.39 -20.54 0.16
C THR A 96 5.11 -21.95 -0.40
N SER A 97 3.95 -22.53 -0.14
CA SER A 97 3.51 -23.77 -0.77
C SER A 97 2.97 -23.56 -2.20
N LYS A 98 2.73 -22.31 -2.60
CA LYS A 98 2.14 -21.94 -3.88
C LYS A 98 3.12 -21.09 -4.68
N LYS A 99 3.28 -21.40 -5.97
CA LYS A 99 4.05 -20.58 -6.90
C LYS A 99 3.28 -19.32 -7.30
N VAL A 100 3.05 -18.44 -6.31
CA VAL A 100 2.33 -17.17 -6.48
C VAL A 100 3.24 -16.03 -6.08
N ILE A 101 3.24 -14.96 -6.88
CA ILE A 101 3.95 -13.71 -6.62
C ILE A 101 2.92 -12.60 -6.42
N TYR A 102 3.20 -11.70 -5.51
CA TYR A 102 2.41 -10.51 -5.24
C TYR A 102 3.22 -9.27 -5.62
N LEU A 103 2.77 -8.59 -6.66
CA LEU A 103 3.34 -7.31 -7.07
C LEU A 103 2.79 -6.20 -6.18
N THR A 104 3.68 -5.45 -5.56
CA THR A 104 3.33 -4.25 -4.82
C THR A 104 4.15 -3.07 -5.31
N MET A 105 3.55 -1.89 -5.36
CA MET A 105 4.18 -0.66 -5.78
C MET A 105 3.97 0.45 -4.75
N ASP A 106 5.03 1.19 -4.45
CA ASP A 106 4.95 2.36 -3.62
C ASP A 106 4.85 3.61 -4.50
N GLU A 107 3.80 4.41 -4.22
CA GLU A 107 3.41 5.63 -4.93
C GLU A 107 3.61 6.84 -4.03
N GLY A 108 4.84 7.36 -3.97
CA GLY A 108 5.15 8.58 -3.23
C GLY A 108 4.67 9.83 -3.97
N TYR A 109 4.99 9.92 -5.26
CA TYR A 109 4.55 10.97 -6.19
C TYR A 109 4.52 10.44 -7.61
N GLU A 110 3.70 11.06 -8.49
CA GLU A 110 3.61 10.70 -9.91
C GLU A 110 4.82 11.22 -10.70
N ALA A 111 5.47 10.32 -11.44
CA ALA A 111 6.61 10.65 -12.30
C ALA A 111 6.29 10.52 -13.80
N GLY A 112 5.03 10.39 -14.17
CA GLY A 112 4.56 10.22 -15.55
C GLY A 112 4.41 8.76 -15.98
N PHE A 113 4.54 7.80 -15.08
CA PHE A 113 4.55 6.37 -15.41
C PHE A 113 3.32 5.59 -14.97
N THR A 114 2.56 6.06 -13.99
CA THR A 114 1.38 5.35 -13.47
C THR A 114 0.37 4.98 -14.55
N PRO A 115 0.03 5.84 -15.54
CA PRO A 115 -0.88 5.45 -16.62
C PRO A 115 -0.39 4.26 -17.43
N GLN A 116 0.90 4.22 -17.76
CA GLN A 116 1.50 3.13 -18.55
C GLN A 116 1.57 1.84 -17.72
N ILE A 117 1.87 1.92 -16.43
CA ILE A 117 1.89 0.79 -15.52
C ILE A 117 0.49 0.17 -15.43
N LEU A 118 -0.55 0.98 -15.18
CA LEU A 118 -1.95 0.52 -15.13
C LEU A 118 -2.40 -0.10 -16.47
N GLN A 119 -2.02 0.51 -17.59
CA GLN A 119 -2.29 -0.07 -18.91
C GLN A 119 -1.63 -1.45 -19.06
N THR A 120 -0.35 -1.60 -18.73
CA THR A 120 0.36 -2.87 -18.81
C THR A 120 -0.28 -3.94 -17.92
N LEU A 121 -0.63 -3.59 -16.67
CA LEU A 121 -1.29 -4.51 -15.74
C LEU A 121 -2.65 -4.97 -16.28
N ARG A 122 -3.42 -4.08 -16.89
CA ARG A 122 -4.71 -4.39 -17.51
C ARG A 122 -4.53 -5.32 -18.72
N GLU A 123 -3.60 -5.00 -19.63
CA GLU A 123 -3.31 -5.81 -20.82
C GLU A 123 -2.82 -7.20 -20.45
N LYS A 124 -2.02 -7.31 -19.40
CA LYS A 124 -1.51 -8.58 -18.87
C LYS A 124 -2.46 -9.28 -17.92
N ASN A 125 -3.64 -8.70 -17.62
CA ASN A 125 -4.59 -9.22 -16.64
C ASN A 125 -3.91 -9.57 -15.29
N VAL A 126 -3.15 -8.62 -14.74
CA VAL A 126 -2.49 -8.70 -13.44
C VAL A 126 -3.08 -7.64 -12.52
N LYS A 127 -3.36 -8.00 -11.27
CA LYS A 127 -3.70 -7.04 -10.22
C LYS A 127 -2.51 -6.87 -9.28
N ALA A 128 -2.31 -5.65 -8.81
CA ALA A 128 -1.23 -5.28 -7.90
C ALA A 128 -1.80 -4.62 -6.64
N THR A 129 -0.94 -4.40 -5.65
CA THR A 129 -1.22 -3.55 -4.50
C THR A 129 -0.41 -2.27 -4.63
N PHE A 130 -1.07 -1.11 -4.56
CA PHE A 130 -0.43 0.20 -4.59
C PHE A 130 -0.49 0.82 -3.20
N PHE A 131 0.66 1.13 -2.61
CA PHE A 131 0.74 1.86 -1.35
C PHE A 131 0.94 3.33 -1.65
N VAL A 132 -0.11 4.12 -1.42
CA VAL A 132 -0.17 5.53 -1.83
C VAL A 132 0.09 6.45 -0.65
N THR A 133 0.81 7.55 -0.89
CA THR A 133 0.96 8.64 0.07
C THR A 133 -0.16 9.68 -0.11
N LYS A 134 -0.27 10.62 0.86
CA LYS A 134 -1.18 11.75 0.70
C LYS A 134 -0.74 12.70 -0.42
N GLU A 135 0.56 12.84 -0.65
CA GLU A 135 1.07 13.65 -1.77
C GLU A 135 0.58 13.12 -3.12
N PHE A 136 0.64 11.78 -3.30
CA PHE A 136 0.09 11.15 -4.50
C PHE A 136 -1.43 11.34 -4.59
N TYR A 137 -2.16 11.18 -3.48
CA TYR A 137 -3.60 11.42 -3.41
C TYR A 137 -3.96 12.86 -3.77
N ASP A 138 -3.27 13.85 -3.22
CA ASP A 138 -3.57 15.27 -3.47
C ASP A 138 -3.35 15.66 -4.93
N SER A 139 -2.37 15.05 -5.58
CA SER A 139 -1.95 15.42 -6.94
C SER A 139 -2.62 14.58 -8.03
N ASN A 140 -3.03 13.34 -7.73
CA ASN A 140 -3.51 12.37 -8.73
C ASN A 140 -4.66 11.49 -8.19
N PRO A 141 -5.73 12.06 -7.64
CA PRO A 141 -6.85 11.28 -7.07
C PRO A 141 -7.53 10.38 -8.12
N GLU A 142 -7.50 10.78 -9.39
CA GLU A 142 -8.04 10.01 -10.51
C GLU A 142 -7.33 8.67 -10.72
N TYR A 143 -6.02 8.57 -10.45
CA TYR A 143 -5.31 7.30 -10.56
C TYR A 143 -5.64 6.37 -9.39
N ILE A 144 -5.85 6.90 -8.19
CA ILE A 144 -6.34 6.09 -7.07
C ILE A 144 -7.72 5.52 -7.39
N LYS A 145 -8.62 6.36 -7.92
CA LYS A 145 -9.93 5.88 -8.37
C LYS A 145 -9.81 4.82 -9.45
N GLN A 146 -8.93 5.02 -10.44
CA GLN A 146 -8.69 4.03 -11.49
C GLN A 146 -8.14 2.72 -10.94
N MET A 147 -7.19 2.76 -10.00
CA MET A 147 -6.68 1.55 -9.32
C MET A 147 -7.80 0.76 -8.66
N ILE A 148 -8.70 1.45 -7.94
CA ILE A 148 -9.85 0.83 -7.27
C ILE A 148 -10.83 0.24 -8.30
N ASP A 149 -11.21 1.02 -9.31
CA ASP A 149 -12.18 0.62 -10.34
C ASP A 149 -11.67 -0.58 -11.17
N GLU A 150 -10.37 -0.65 -11.40
CA GLU A 150 -9.73 -1.76 -12.11
C GLU A 150 -9.48 -2.98 -11.22
N GLY A 151 -9.82 -2.92 -9.92
CA GLY A 151 -9.72 -4.04 -8.97
C GLY A 151 -8.32 -4.30 -8.45
N HIS A 152 -7.46 -3.28 -8.44
CA HIS A 152 -6.22 -3.29 -7.69
C HIS A 152 -6.50 -3.05 -6.20
N THR A 153 -5.60 -3.46 -5.33
CA THR A 153 -5.66 -3.10 -3.91
C THR A 153 -4.93 -1.78 -3.69
N VAL A 154 -5.57 -0.85 -2.98
CA VAL A 154 -4.93 0.39 -2.52
C VAL A 154 -4.62 0.28 -1.04
N GLY A 155 -3.37 0.47 -0.66
CA GLY A 155 -2.86 0.49 0.70
C GLY A 155 -2.38 1.88 1.11
N ASN A 156 -2.21 2.08 2.41
CA ASN A 156 -1.79 3.34 3.01
C ASN A 156 -0.27 3.38 3.17
N HIS A 157 0.37 4.45 2.69
CA HIS A 157 1.81 4.69 2.82
C HIS A 157 2.11 6.00 3.54
N THR A 158 1.24 6.41 4.47
CA THR A 158 1.30 7.62 5.29
C THR A 158 0.98 8.93 4.54
N CYS A 159 0.83 10.01 5.31
CA CYS A 159 0.65 11.33 4.73
C CYS A 159 1.95 11.91 4.19
N ASN A 160 3.02 11.86 4.98
CA ASN A 160 4.25 12.65 4.73
C ASN A 160 5.50 11.79 4.58
N HIS A 161 5.35 10.46 4.47
CA HIS A 161 6.46 9.51 4.33
C HIS A 161 7.54 9.68 5.42
N LYS A 162 7.12 9.94 6.67
CA LYS A 162 8.04 10.12 7.81
C LYS A 162 8.48 8.78 8.39
N ASN A 163 9.65 8.78 9.04
CA ASN A 163 10.09 7.67 9.87
C ASN A 163 9.12 7.51 11.05
N MET A 164 8.26 6.48 11.00
CA MET A 164 7.17 6.30 11.96
C MET A 164 7.66 6.08 13.40
N PRO A 165 8.68 5.26 13.69
CA PRO A 165 9.19 5.10 15.05
C PRO A 165 9.68 6.38 15.74
N SER A 166 10.04 7.42 14.98
CA SER A 166 10.48 8.71 15.50
C SER A 166 9.35 9.62 15.97
N LEU A 167 8.11 9.25 15.68
CA LEU A 167 6.91 10.03 15.96
C LEU A 167 6.20 9.54 17.22
N SER A 168 5.48 10.43 17.91
CA SER A 168 4.53 10.03 18.96
C SER A 168 3.40 9.17 18.40
N LEU A 169 2.70 8.41 19.24
CA LEU A 169 1.56 7.60 18.84
C LEU A 169 0.44 8.44 18.18
N GLU A 170 0.22 9.67 18.68
CA GLU A 170 -0.73 10.59 18.08
C GLU A 170 -0.32 11.02 16.66
N GLU A 171 0.94 11.38 16.47
CA GLU A 171 1.46 11.74 15.15
C GLU A 171 1.42 10.56 14.18
N GLN A 172 1.80 9.34 14.63
CA GLN A 172 1.68 8.13 13.81
C GLN A 172 0.22 7.86 13.42
N THR A 173 -0.72 8.00 14.36
CA THR A 173 -2.15 7.86 14.08
C THR A 173 -2.61 8.86 13.02
N ASN A 174 -2.17 10.12 13.11
CA ASN A 174 -2.50 11.15 12.14
C ASN A 174 -1.90 10.86 10.76
N GLU A 175 -0.64 10.39 10.69
CA GLU A 175 0.01 9.98 9.42
C GLU A 175 -0.80 8.88 8.70
N ILE A 176 -1.50 8.01 9.43
CA ILE A 176 -2.30 6.92 8.88
C ILE A 176 -3.74 7.36 8.59
N MET A 177 -4.42 7.91 9.61
CA MET A 177 -5.88 8.07 9.57
C MET A 177 -6.35 9.27 8.75
N VAL A 178 -5.51 10.30 8.57
CA VAL A 178 -5.85 11.42 7.68
C VAL A 178 -6.01 10.92 6.24
N LEU A 179 -5.04 10.16 5.73
CA LEU A 179 -5.13 9.59 4.38
C LEU A 179 -6.25 8.54 4.28
N HIS A 180 -6.42 7.70 5.32
CA HIS A 180 -7.52 6.73 5.37
C HIS A 180 -8.88 7.39 5.13
N ASN A 181 -9.16 8.45 5.90
CA ASN A 181 -10.44 9.15 5.84
C ASN A 181 -10.63 9.83 4.48
N LEU A 182 -9.59 10.45 3.92
CA LEU A 182 -9.66 11.08 2.61
C LEU A 182 -10.02 10.06 1.50
N VAL A 183 -9.40 8.89 1.50
CA VAL A 183 -9.69 7.83 0.50
C VAL A 183 -11.09 7.25 0.74
N LYS A 184 -11.46 7.01 2.00
CA LYS A 184 -12.79 6.50 2.35
C LYS A 184 -13.91 7.48 1.97
N ASP A 185 -13.75 8.75 2.32
CA ASP A 185 -14.78 9.77 2.10
C ASP A 185 -14.98 10.08 0.60
N ASN A 186 -13.88 10.07 -0.19
CA ASN A 186 -13.96 10.39 -1.62
C ASN A 186 -14.33 9.20 -2.51
N PHE A 187 -13.87 8.00 -2.16
CA PHE A 187 -14.02 6.83 -3.04
C PHE A 187 -14.87 5.71 -2.42
N GLY A 188 -15.30 5.83 -1.16
CA GLY A 188 -15.99 4.76 -0.43
C GLY A 188 -15.11 3.53 -0.19
N TYR A 189 -13.79 3.66 -0.30
CA TYR A 189 -12.83 2.57 -0.23
C TYR A 189 -12.11 2.56 1.12
N GLU A 190 -12.21 1.45 1.85
CA GLU A 190 -11.50 1.26 3.12
C GLU A 190 -10.15 0.57 2.89
N MET A 191 -9.07 1.30 3.05
CA MET A 191 -7.74 0.72 3.04
C MET A 191 -7.54 -0.20 4.25
N LYS A 192 -6.98 -1.39 4.01
CA LYS A 192 -6.70 -2.41 5.05
C LYS A 192 -5.22 -2.78 5.14
N LEU A 193 -4.43 -2.39 4.17
CA LEU A 193 -3.00 -2.66 4.12
C LEU A 193 -2.21 -1.38 4.36
N PHE A 194 -1.16 -1.49 5.16
CA PHE A 194 -0.26 -0.39 5.50
C PHE A 194 1.19 -0.78 5.18
N ARG A 195 1.96 0.14 4.64
CA ARG A 195 3.40 -0.02 4.47
C ARG A 195 4.15 1.10 5.17
N PHE A 196 5.09 0.70 6.03
CA PHE A 196 5.96 1.64 6.71
C PHE A 196 6.93 2.30 5.73
N PRO A 197 7.07 3.64 5.75
CA PRO A 197 8.14 4.33 5.04
C PRO A 197 9.50 3.71 5.32
N GLU A 198 10.30 3.50 4.26
CA GLU A 198 11.65 2.92 4.34
C GLU A 198 11.71 1.51 4.97
N GLY A 199 10.57 0.90 5.27
CA GLY A 199 10.50 -0.34 6.05
C GLY A 199 10.93 -0.18 7.50
N SER A 200 11.08 1.05 7.99
CA SER A 200 11.47 1.35 9.36
C SER A 200 10.28 1.28 10.30
N THR A 201 10.37 0.50 11.36
CA THR A 201 9.28 0.25 12.30
C THR A 201 9.78 -0.03 13.72
N SER A 202 8.84 -0.16 14.68
CA SER A 202 9.06 -0.65 16.04
C SER A 202 7.92 -1.59 16.44
N GLU A 203 8.05 -2.33 17.54
CA GLU A 203 6.94 -3.14 18.04
C GLU A 203 5.73 -2.26 18.39
N GLN A 204 5.97 -1.07 18.96
CA GLN A 204 4.91 -0.12 19.28
C GLN A 204 4.19 0.37 18.02
N SER A 205 4.92 0.71 16.96
CA SER A 205 4.35 1.13 15.68
C SER A 205 3.56 0.01 15.00
N LEU A 206 4.05 -1.24 15.05
CA LEU A 206 3.32 -2.41 14.54
C LEU A 206 2.02 -2.64 15.29
N GLY A 207 2.05 -2.59 16.64
CA GLY A 207 0.84 -2.72 17.46
C GLY A 207 -0.17 -1.62 17.21
N LEU A 208 0.29 -0.37 17.03
CA LEU A 208 -0.58 0.75 16.66
C LEU A 208 -1.27 0.50 15.32
N VAL A 209 -0.52 0.16 14.28
CA VAL A 209 -1.05 -0.11 12.93
C VAL A 209 -2.12 -1.19 12.97
N GLU A 210 -1.88 -2.29 13.69
CA GLU A 210 -2.86 -3.36 13.88
C GLU A 210 -4.09 -2.88 14.65
N SER A 211 -3.92 -2.12 15.72
CA SER A 211 -5.04 -1.58 16.52
C SER A 211 -5.95 -0.64 15.73
N LEU A 212 -5.42 -0.02 14.67
CA LEU A 212 -6.17 0.83 13.73
C LEU A 212 -6.87 0.02 12.62
N GLY A 213 -6.79 -1.31 12.65
CA GLY A 213 -7.43 -2.17 11.67
C GLY A 213 -6.63 -2.34 10.37
N TYR A 214 -5.32 -2.21 10.44
CA TYR A 214 -4.43 -2.41 9.30
C TYR A 214 -3.55 -3.63 9.46
N GLN A 215 -3.23 -4.27 8.34
CA GLN A 215 -2.17 -5.25 8.23
C GLN A 215 -0.90 -4.57 7.71
N SER A 216 0.20 -4.68 8.45
CA SER A 216 1.51 -4.19 8.02
C SER A 216 2.09 -5.10 6.94
N VAL A 217 2.50 -4.53 5.80
CA VAL A 217 3.06 -5.27 4.67
C VAL A 217 4.47 -4.81 4.37
N PHE A 218 5.41 -5.71 4.59
CA PHE A 218 6.79 -5.59 4.13
C PHE A 218 6.96 -6.35 2.81
N TRP A 219 8.18 -6.77 2.46
CA TRP A 219 8.48 -7.42 1.20
C TRP A 219 9.58 -8.45 1.33
N SER A 220 9.66 -9.33 0.38
CA SER A 220 10.72 -10.33 0.28
C SER A 220 11.69 -10.09 -0.87
N PHE A 221 11.44 -9.07 -1.66
CA PHE A 221 12.33 -8.57 -2.72
C PHE A 221 12.11 -7.08 -2.96
N HIS A 222 13.21 -6.36 -3.11
CA HIS A 222 13.29 -5.01 -3.69
C HIS A 222 14.68 -4.80 -4.29
N TYR A 223 14.83 -3.75 -5.07
CA TYR A 223 16.12 -3.23 -5.50
C TYR A 223 16.10 -1.69 -5.50
N LEU A 224 17.25 -1.06 -5.78
CA LEU A 224 17.37 0.40 -5.76
C LEU A 224 16.77 1.01 -7.04
N ASP A 225 15.45 0.98 -7.17
CA ASP A 225 14.67 1.48 -8.31
C ASP A 225 14.07 2.88 -8.09
N TYR A 226 14.09 3.36 -6.84
CA TYR A 226 13.48 4.63 -6.44
C TYR A 226 14.32 5.87 -6.80
N ASN A 227 15.58 5.69 -7.20
CA ASN A 227 16.43 6.80 -7.62
C ASN A 227 16.26 7.07 -9.12
N SER A 228 15.55 8.14 -9.48
CA SER A 228 15.30 8.51 -10.88
C SER A 228 16.57 8.83 -11.67
N ASP A 229 17.63 9.29 -10.97
CA ASP A 229 18.90 9.70 -11.59
C ASP A 229 19.89 8.53 -11.78
N ALA A 230 19.59 7.37 -11.19
CA ALA A 230 20.44 6.18 -11.22
C ALA A 230 19.62 4.91 -11.47
N GLN A 231 18.82 4.94 -12.52
CA GLN A 231 18.03 3.78 -12.94
C GLN A 231 18.95 2.66 -13.45
N LYS A 232 18.63 1.43 -13.04
CA LYS A 232 19.34 0.24 -13.49
C LYS A 232 19.05 -0.01 -14.99
N ASP A 233 20.00 -0.60 -15.69
CA ASP A 233 19.78 -1.10 -17.06
C ASP A 233 18.58 -2.06 -17.08
N PRO A 234 17.65 -1.94 -18.05
CA PRO A 234 16.44 -2.77 -18.10
C PRO A 234 16.71 -4.27 -18.11
N ALA A 235 17.72 -4.75 -18.85
CA ALA A 235 18.05 -6.18 -18.89
C ALA A 235 18.61 -6.67 -17.55
N GLU A 236 19.44 -5.86 -16.87
CA GLU A 236 19.93 -6.18 -15.54
C GLU A 236 18.81 -6.16 -14.49
N ALA A 237 17.88 -5.21 -14.58
CA ALA A 237 16.74 -5.13 -13.66
C ALA A 237 15.80 -6.34 -13.83
N LEU A 238 15.51 -6.71 -15.09
CA LEU A 238 14.70 -7.88 -15.40
C LEU A 238 15.36 -9.16 -14.86
N GLN A 239 16.67 -9.34 -15.09
CA GLN A 239 17.41 -10.50 -14.59
C GLN A 239 17.37 -10.55 -13.05
N LEU A 240 17.59 -9.42 -12.38
CA LEU A 240 17.55 -9.33 -10.92
C LEU A 240 16.16 -9.70 -10.35
N CYS A 241 15.08 -9.22 -11.00
CA CYS A 241 13.73 -9.61 -10.65
C CYS A 241 13.51 -11.12 -10.83
N MET A 242 14.01 -11.71 -11.91
CA MET A 242 13.88 -13.15 -12.18
C MET A 242 14.74 -14.01 -11.27
N ASP A 243 15.97 -13.61 -10.94
CA ASP A 243 16.85 -14.32 -10.01
C ASP A 243 16.28 -14.38 -8.58
N SER A 244 15.36 -13.46 -8.27
CA SER A 244 14.75 -13.34 -6.95
C SER A 244 13.38 -14.00 -6.85
N ILE A 245 12.93 -14.69 -7.90
CA ILE A 245 11.63 -15.35 -7.92
C ILE A 245 11.57 -16.48 -6.88
N HIS A 246 10.50 -16.51 -6.08
CA HIS A 246 10.24 -17.59 -5.13
C HIS A 246 8.73 -17.68 -4.81
N PRO A 247 8.24 -18.85 -4.30
CA PRO A 247 6.85 -18.98 -3.90
C PRO A 247 6.50 -18.00 -2.76
N GLY A 248 5.33 -17.39 -2.84
CA GLY A 248 4.85 -16.45 -1.83
C GLY A 248 5.59 -15.10 -1.82
N ALA A 249 6.34 -14.78 -2.89
CA ALA A 249 7.09 -13.53 -2.97
C ALA A 249 6.20 -12.29 -2.92
N ILE A 250 6.59 -11.31 -2.11
CA ILE A 250 6.03 -9.95 -2.12
C ILE A 250 7.11 -9.04 -2.70
N TYR A 251 6.89 -8.58 -3.92
CA TYR A 251 7.79 -7.68 -4.63
C TYR A 251 7.47 -6.23 -4.29
N LEU A 252 8.45 -5.48 -3.81
CA LEU A 252 8.37 -4.02 -3.73
C LEU A 252 9.07 -3.43 -4.96
N LEU A 253 8.31 -2.72 -5.77
CA LEU A 253 8.78 -1.85 -6.84
C LEU A 253 8.23 -0.44 -6.63
N HIS A 254 8.85 0.56 -7.27
CA HIS A 254 8.35 1.93 -7.22
C HIS A 254 7.80 2.32 -8.60
N ALA A 255 6.61 2.88 -8.63
CA ALA A 255 5.95 3.27 -9.88
C ALA A 255 6.61 4.50 -10.54
N LYS A 256 7.44 5.22 -9.82
CA LYS A 256 8.27 6.31 -10.37
C LYS A 256 9.52 5.85 -11.14
N SER A 257 9.74 4.55 -11.30
CA SER A 257 10.88 3.98 -12.02
C SER A 257 10.57 3.81 -13.50
N ALA A 258 11.32 4.50 -14.35
CA ALA A 258 11.26 4.32 -15.80
C ALA A 258 11.64 2.88 -16.21
N THR A 259 12.66 2.31 -15.57
CA THR A 259 13.11 0.95 -15.81
C THR A 259 12.02 -0.07 -15.47
N ASN A 260 11.39 0.04 -14.30
CA ASN A 260 10.27 -0.84 -13.93
C ASN A 260 9.12 -0.75 -14.94
N THR A 261 8.76 0.47 -15.34
CA THR A 261 7.70 0.70 -16.34
C THR A 261 8.03 0.01 -17.65
N GLN A 262 9.27 0.08 -18.10
CA GLN A 262 9.73 -0.53 -19.35
C GLN A 262 9.69 -2.06 -19.29
N ILE A 263 10.17 -2.68 -18.20
CA ILE A 263 10.31 -4.14 -18.10
C ILE A 263 9.04 -4.84 -17.61
N LEU A 264 8.05 -4.13 -17.05
CA LEU A 264 6.92 -4.72 -16.36
C LEU A 264 6.20 -5.80 -17.17
N GLY A 265 5.90 -5.53 -18.45
CA GLY A 265 5.20 -6.47 -19.32
C GLY A 265 6.02 -7.74 -19.60
N GLU A 266 7.32 -7.58 -19.88
CA GLU A 266 8.24 -8.70 -20.13
C GLU A 266 8.48 -9.52 -18.86
N TRP A 267 8.64 -8.85 -17.71
CA TRP A 267 8.77 -9.52 -16.42
C TRP A 267 7.54 -10.37 -16.08
N ILE A 268 6.32 -9.85 -16.30
CA ILE A 268 5.08 -10.61 -16.08
C ILE A 268 5.06 -11.88 -16.95
N ASP A 269 5.43 -11.78 -18.22
CA ASP A 269 5.47 -12.94 -19.12
C ASP A 269 6.54 -13.95 -18.70
N ALA A 270 7.72 -13.49 -18.30
CA ALA A 270 8.81 -14.34 -17.81
C ALA A 270 8.44 -15.08 -16.51
N VAL A 271 7.77 -14.40 -15.58
CA VAL A 271 7.24 -15.01 -14.34
C VAL A 271 6.28 -16.15 -14.66
N ARG A 272 5.35 -15.94 -15.60
CA ARG A 272 4.41 -16.96 -16.04
C ARG A 272 5.11 -18.12 -16.76
N ALA A 273 6.09 -17.83 -17.60
CA ALA A 273 6.90 -18.85 -18.28
C ALA A 273 7.68 -19.73 -17.28
N ALA A 274 8.08 -19.18 -16.14
CA ALA A 274 8.69 -19.92 -15.03
C ALA A 274 7.69 -20.74 -14.18
N GLY A 275 6.41 -20.73 -14.56
CA GLY A 275 5.35 -21.50 -13.90
C GLY A 275 4.81 -20.86 -12.62
N TYR A 276 4.96 -19.55 -12.48
CA TYR A 276 4.36 -18.77 -11.39
C TYR A 276 3.11 -18.03 -11.86
N GLU A 277 2.25 -17.71 -10.91
CA GLU A 277 1.06 -16.89 -11.11
C GLU A 277 1.18 -15.58 -10.29
N PHE A 278 0.42 -14.55 -10.68
CA PHE A 278 0.23 -13.36 -9.86
C PHE A 278 -1.01 -13.51 -8.99
N GLY A 279 -0.89 -13.26 -7.70
CA GLY A 279 -1.94 -13.49 -6.70
C GLY A 279 -3.05 -12.44 -6.66
N GLY A 280 -3.03 -11.48 -7.57
CA GLY A 280 -3.90 -10.33 -7.49
C GLY A 280 -3.41 -9.33 -6.44
N GLY A 281 -4.31 -8.54 -5.84
CA GLY A 281 -3.97 -7.75 -4.65
C GLY A 281 -3.60 -8.66 -3.48
N LEU A 282 -2.77 -8.17 -2.57
CA LEU A 282 -2.44 -8.93 -1.36
C LEU A 282 -3.71 -9.24 -0.57
N PRO A 283 -3.93 -10.50 -0.17
CA PRO A 283 -5.08 -10.86 0.63
C PRO A 283 -4.97 -10.24 2.02
N THR A 284 -6.07 -9.67 2.50
CA THR A 284 -6.21 -9.28 3.90
C THR A 284 -6.58 -10.50 4.73
N THR A 285 -6.00 -10.65 5.90
CA THR A 285 -6.22 -11.81 6.79
C THR A 285 -7.28 -11.54 7.86
N TRP A 286 -8.23 -10.67 7.58
CA TRP A 286 -9.36 -10.38 8.47
C TRP A 286 -10.57 -11.22 8.13
#